data_03f87d6b68fd7fddaf28a3dcb060a611
#
_entry.id   03f87d6b68fd7fddaf28a3dcb060a611
#
_cell.length_a   1.000
_cell.length_b   1.000
_cell.length_c   1.000
_cell.angle_alpha   90.00
_cell.angle_beta   90.00
_cell.angle_gamma   90.00
#
_symmetry.space_group_name_H-M   'P 1'
#
loop_
_entity.id
_entity.type
_entity.pdbx_description
1 polymer ?
#
loop_
_entity_poly.entity_id
_entity_poly.type
_entity_poly.pdbx_seq_one_letter_code
_entity_poly.pdbx_strand_id
1 'polypeptide(L)'
;MAVALVCLAGCKSAQSTTMDKDFLQLAAERYSVRSFSSTPVGQDLIDKIIEAGKLAPTAINAQPQKIYVVKSEEGMAALNEASPCMYGAPHCFVVCYDSTVAARRGEYGSYGDIDATIVLTHMALEAADLGLGTCIVGYFDEGKVKTALDLPSNIHPVLLLPFGKASAEAVPSDRHNSFRPLEETVEYR
;
A
#
# COMPACT_ATOMS: atom_id res chain seq x y z
N MET A 1 17.76 -58.75 -30.76
CA MET A 1 17.52 -57.27 -30.84
C MET A 1 16.45 -56.95 -29.78
N ALA A 2 16.84 -56.40 -28.65
CA ALA A 2 15.95 -55.98 -27.58
C ALA A 2 15.79 -54.47 -27.64
N VAL A 3 14.55 -54.03 -27.84
CA VAL A 3 14.19 -52.59 -27.86
C VAL A 3 13.87 -52.15 -26.41
N ALA A 4 14.70 -51.30 -25.84
CA ALA A 4 14.46 -50.75 -24.52
C ALA A 4 13.43 -49.59 -24.61
N LEU A 5 12.29 -49.77 -23.93
CA LEU A 5 11.24 -48.75 -23.76
C LEU A 5 11.64 -47.79 -22.64
N VAL A 6 12.02 -46.57 -22.97
CA VAL A 6 12.32 -45.52 -21.98
C VAL A 6 11.00 -44.87 -21.55
N CYS A 7 10.58 -45.13 -20.31
CA CYS A 7 9.47 -44.40 -19.68
C CYS A 7 9.93 -43.02 -19.27
N LEU A 8 9.49 -41.97 -19.95
CA LEU A 8 9.60 -40.59 -19.52
C LEU A 8 8.52 -40.32 -18.46
N ALA A 9 8.94 -40.30 -17.18
CA ALA A 9 8.13 -39.84 -16.07
C ALA A 9 8.01 -38.30 -16.17
N GLY A 10 6.85 -37.83 -16.65
CA GLY A 10 6.53 -36.41 -16.65
C GLY A 10 6.32 -35.91 -15.23
N CYS A 11 7.24 -35.06 -14.77
CA CYS A 11 7.06 -34.27 -13.56
C CYS A 11 5.87 -33.30 -13.80
N LYS A 12 4.69 -33.61 -13.25
CA LYS A 12 3.62 -32.64 -13.12
C LYS A 12 4.03 -31.63 -12.05
N SER A 13 4.44 -30.43 -12.46
CA SER A 13 4.52 -29.27 -11.58
C SER A 13 3.13 -29.04 -10.97
N ALA A 14 3.04 -29.06 -9.66
CA ALA A 14 1.84 -28.63 -8.95
C ALA A 14 1.60 -27.14 -9.29
N GLN A 15 0.63 -26.90 -10.16
CA GLN A 15 0.10 -25.57 -10.36
C GLN A 15 -0.62 -25.18 -9.07
N SER A 16 -0.05 -24.22 -8.36
CA SER A 16 -0.73 -23.49 -7.32
C SER A 16 -1.95 -22.83 -7.97
N THR A 17 -3.14 -23.34 -7.67
CA THR A 17 -4.40 -22.67 -8.01
C THR A 17 -4.63 -21.54 -7.01
N THR A 18 -3.83 -20.48 -7.09
CA THR A 18 -4.29 -19.16 -6.70
C THR A 18 -5.30 -18.76 -7.78
N MET A 19 -6.58 -18.67 -7.42
CA MET A 19 -7.55 -18.03 -8.31
C MET A 19 -7.07 -16.61 -8.53
N ASP A 20 -6.59 -16.31 -9.74
CA ASP A 20 -6.24 -14.96 -10.13
C ASP A 20 -7.52 -14.11 -9.99
N LYS A 21 -7.58 -13.28 -8.93
CA LYS A 21 -8.65 -12.30 -8.78
C LYS A 21 -8.54 -11.33 -9.96
N ASP A 22 -9.64 -11.06 -10.62
CA ASP A 22 -9.61 -9.95 -11.56
C ASP A 22 -9.47 -8.62 -10.79
N PHE A 23 -9.02 -7.58 -11.47
CA PHE A 23 -8.75 -6.28 -10.84
C PHE A 23 -10.01 -5.68 -10.18
N LEU A 24 -11.18 -5.83 -10.80
CA LEU A 24 -12.43 -5.29 -10.24
C LEU A 24 -12.81 -5.99 -8.94
N GLN A 25 -12.60 -7.31 -8.87
CA GLN A 25 -12.80 -8.07 -7.65
C GLN A 25 -11.85 -7.62 -6.54
N LEU A 26 -10.54 -7.48 -6.85
CA LEU A 26 -9.55 -6.98 -5.89
C LEU A 26 -9.92 -5.58 -5.38
N ALA A 27 -10.31 -4.67 -6.27
CA ALA A 27 -10.69 -3.31 -5.92
C ALA A 27 -11.95 -3.26 -5.04
N ALA A 28 -12.92 -4.14 -5.29
CA ALA A 28 -14.15 -4.25 -4.51
C ALA A 28 -13.92 -4.87 -3.12
N GLU A 29 -13.07 -5.89 -3.02
CA GLU A 29 -12.79 -6.60 -1.78
C GLU A 29 -11.86 -5.84 -0.84
N ARG A 30 -10.94 -5.00 -1.38
CA ARG A 30 -10.05 -4.18 -0.57
C ARG A 30 -10.85 -3.20 0.27
N TYR A 31 -10.71 -3.23 1.57
CA TYR A 31 -11.34 -2.28 2.50
C TYR A 31 -10.33 -1.67 3.48
N SER A 32 -10.68 -0.58 4.13
CA SER A 32 -9.88 0.06 5.17
C SER A 32 -10.00 -0.73 6.47
N VAL A 33 -8.97 -1.52 6.78
CA VAL A 33 -8.87 -2.29 8.01
C VAL A 33 -8.58 -1.36 9.19
N ARG A 34 -9.38 -1.48 10.26
CA ARG A 34 -9.28 -0.65 11.47
C ARG A 34 -9.14 -1.48 12.75
N SER A 35 -8.69 -2.69 12.63
CA SER A 35 -8.27 -3.57 13.72
C SER A 35 -7.29 -4.59 13.18
N PHE A 36 -6.09 -4.61 13.70
CA PHE A 36 -5.01 -5.46 13.21
C PHE A 36 -4.60 -6.49 14.26
N SER A 37 -4.13 -7.64 13.79
CA SER A 37 -3.37 -8.58 14.61
C SER A 37 -1.98 -8.02 14.91
N SER A 38 -1.45 -8.29 16.09
CA SER A 38 -0.07 -7.93 16.46
C SER A 38 1.00 -8.77 15.74
N THR A 39 0.61 -9.77 14.93
CA THR A 39 1.54 -10.65 14.23
C THR A 39 2.34 -9.85 13.20
N PRO A 40 3.68 -9.84 13.26
CA PRO A 40 4.51 -9.16 12.29
C PRO A 40 4.31 -9.71 10.87
N VAL A 41 4.48 -8.84 9.88
CA VAL A 41 4.47 -9.21 8.45
C VAL A 41 5.88 -9.61 8.03
N GLY A 42 6.01 -10.72 7.29
CA GLY A 42 7.28 -11.17 6.75
C GLY A 42 7.88 -10.19 5.74
N GLN A 43 9.22 -10.14 5.68
CA GLN A 43 9.94 -9.21 4.82
C GLN A 43 9.63 -9.43 3.34
N ASP A 44 9.43 -10.68 2.92
CA ASP A 44 9.06 -11.06 1.56
C ASP A 44 7.76 -10.41 1.06
N LEU A 45 6.76 -10.28 1.95
CA LEU A 45 5.50 -9.59 1.63
C LEU A 45 5.69 -8.06 1.61
N ILE A 46 6.50 -7.53 2.54
CA ILE A 46 6.85 -6.11 2.56
C ILE A 46 7.54 -5.71 1.26
N ASP A 47 8.49 -6.51 0.79
CA ASP A 47 9.25 -6.24 -0.43
C ASP A 47 8.35 -6.23 -1.69
N LYS A 48 7.35 -7.13 -1.77
CA LYS A 48 6.35 -7.13 -2.85
C LYS A 48 5.51 -5.85 -2.85
N ILE A 49 5.05 -5.41 -1.68
CA ILE A 49 4.29 -4.15 -1.56
C ILE A 49 5.14 -2.95 -2.00
N ILE A 50 6.42 -2.91 -1.63
CA ILE A 50 7.34 -1.86 -2.06
C ILE A 50 7.54 -1.90 -3.59
N GLU A 51 7.70 -3.10 -4.17
CA GLU A 51 7.85 -3.25 -5.62
C GLU A 51 6.60 -2.76 -6.37
N ALA A 52 5.39 -3.03 -5.88
CA ALA A 52 4.16 -2.48 -6.44
C ALA A 52 4.16 -0.95 -6.41
N GLY A 53 4.61 -0.35 -5.31
CA GLY A 53 4.77 1.11 -5.20
C GLY A 53 5.81 1.66 -6.19
N LYS A 54 6.90 0.96 -6.42
CA LYS A 54 7.94 1.33 -7.38
C LYS A 54 7.43 1.29 -8.84
N LEU A 55 6.53 0.37 -9.16
CA LEU A 55 5.92 0.24 -10.50
C LEU A 55 4.86 1.29 -10.79
N ALA A 56 4.43 2.05 -9.80
CA ALA A 56 3.43 3.11 -9.95
C ALA A 56 3.94 4.22 -10.88
N PRO A 57 3.10 4.75 -11.80
CA PRO A 57 3.48 5.87 -12.65
C PRO A 57 3.62 7.15 -11.82
N THR A 58 4.58 7.99 -12.23
CA THR A 58 4.77 9.34 -11.68
C THR A 58 4.87 10.37 -12.80
N ALA A 59 4.59 11.63 -12.50
CA ALA A 59 4.67 12.71 -13.47
C ALA A 59 6.07 12.73 -14.14
N ILE A 60 6.10 12.66 -15.47
CA ILE A 60 7.33 12.57 -16.30
C ILE A 60 8.31 11.46 -15.85
N ASN A 61 7.84 10.46 -15.11
CA ASN A 61 8.65 9.42 -14.47
C ASN A 61 9.74 9.98 -13.55
N ALA A 62 9.42 11.05 -12.84
CA ALA A 62 10.36 11.72 -11.93
C ALA A 62 10.67 10.89 -10.67
N GLN A 63 9.80 9.97 -10.29
CA GLN A 63 9.94 9.02 -9.17
C GLN A 63 10.35 9.71 -7.85
N PRO A 64 9.60 10.75 -7.42
CA PRO A 64 9.96 11.55 -6.24
C PRO A 64 9.64 10.84 -4.91
N GLN A 65 8.97 9.68 -4.97
CA GLN A 65 8.50 8.99 -3.78
C GLN A 65 9.67 8.56 -2.87
N LYS A 66 9.48 8.78 -1.57
CA LYS A 66 10.28 8.21 -0.48
C LYS A 66 9.36 7.40 0.41
N ILE A 67 9.65 6.12 0.55
CA ILE A 67 8.85 5.19 1.34
C ILE A 67 9.67 4.78 2.56
N TYR A 68 9.18 5.15 3.74
CA TYR A 68 9.75 4.72 5.00
C TYR A 68 8.94 3.55 5.55
N VAL A 69 9.63 2.47 5.90
CA VAL A 69 9.01 1.27 6.48
C VAL A 69 9.24 1.28 7.99
N VAL A 70 8.21 1.59 8.74
CA VAL A 70 8.29 1.66 10.20
C VAL A 70 7.85 0.32 10.78
N LYS A 71 8.77 -0.36 11.48
CA LYS A 71 8.60 -1.71 12.04
C LYS A 71 8.98 -1.80 13.52
N SER A 72 9.79 -0.86 14.03
CA SER A 72 10.20 -0.85 15.41
C SER A 72 9.06 -0.41 16.34
N GLU A 73 9.01 -0.93 17.54
CA GLU A 73 8.02 -0.52 18.56
C GLU A 73 8.09 0.98 18.83
N GLU A 74 9.31 1.53 18.92
CA GLU A 74 9.53 2.97 19.15
C GLU A 74 8.98 3.81 18.00
N GLY A 75 9.28 3.44 16.74
CA GLY A 75 8.77 4.14 15.56
C GLY A 75 7.24 4.08 15.46
N MET A 76 6.65 2.90 15.71
CA MET A 76 5.20 2.75 15.72
C MET A 76 4.55 3.54 16.87
N ALA A 77 5.17 3.60 18.06
CA ALA A 77 4.70 4.44 19.16
C ALA A 77 4.69 5.93 18.76
N ALA A 78 5.75 6.41 18.13
CA ALA A 78 5.82 7.79 17.65
C ALA A 78 4.76 8.10 16.57
N LEU A 79 4.47 7.17 15.66
CA LEU A 79 3.38 7.33 14.69
C LEU A 79 1.99 7.30 15.35
N ASN A 80 1.78 6.53 16.41
CA ASN A 80 0.55 6.56 17.21
C ASN A 80 0.32 7.91 17.89
N GLU A 81 1.38 8.62 18.27
CA GLU A 81 1.28 10.01 18.78
C GLU A 81 0.97 11.02 17.67
N ALA A 82 1.40 10.73 16.41
CA ALA A 82 1.14 11.59 15.28
C ALA A 82 -0.26 11.41 14.69
N SER A 83 -0.87 10.20 14.84
CA SER A 83 -2.20 9.91 14.30
C SER A 83 -2.96 8.90 15.16
N PRO A 84 -4.25 9.15 15.48
CA PRO A 84 -5.09 8.16 16.15
C PRO A 84 -5.52 7.01 15.22
N CYS A 85 -5.16 7.06 13.94
CA CYS A 85 -5.63 6.15 12.90
C CYS A 85 -4.65 5.01 12.58
N MET A 86 -3.84 4.58 13.55
CA MET A 86 -2.91 3.46 13.37
C MET A 86 -3.56 2.09 13.68
N TYR A 87 -4.65 2.09 14.43
CA TYR A 87 -5.54 0.94 14.66
C TYR A 87 -4.85 -0.33 15.20
N GLY A 88 -3.73 -0.19 15.89
CA GLY A 88 -2.94 -1.31 16.43
C GLY A 88 -2.16 -2.09 15.36
N ALA A 89 -1.94 -1.52 14.17
CA ALA A 89 -1.14 -2.15 13.13
C ALA A 89 0.30 -2.40 13.61
N PRO A 90 0.89 -3.59 13.29
CA PRO A 90 2.27 -3.89 13.68
C PRO A 90 3.30 -3.09 12.89
N HIS A 91 2.94 -2.58 11.72
CA HIS A 91 3.82 -1.86 10.81
C HIS A 91 3.10 -0.73 10.09
N CYS A 92 3.88 0.24 9.60
CA CYS A 92 3.36 1.33 8.78
C CYS A 92 4.34 1.71 7.67
N PHE A 93 3.83 1.93 6.46
CA PHE A 93 4.54 2.69 5.46
C PHE A 93 4.20 4.18 5.62
N VAL A 94 5.22 5.02 5.64
CA VAL A 94 5.07 6.47 5.52
C VAL A 94 5.49 6.84 4.11
N VAL A 95 4.52 7.23 3.29
CA VAL A 95 4.77 7.57 1.89
C VAL A 95 4.91 9.08 1.78
N CYS A 96 6.10 9.49 1.38
CA CYS A 96 6.52 10.87 1.23
C CYS A 96 6.89 11.15 -0.23
N TYR A 97 7.11 12.42 -0.54
CA TYR A 97 7.84 12.81 -1.75
C TYR A 97 9.02 13.71 -1.41
N ASP A 98 10.03 13.68 -2.27
CA ASP A 98 11.16 14.60 -2.27
C ASP A 98 10.84 15.81 -3.17
N SER A 99 10.71 17.00 -2.58
CA SER A 99 10.36 18.22 -3.31
C SER A 99 11.47 18.70 -4.27
N THR A 100 12.70 18.20 -4.12
CA THR A 100 13.81 18.51 -5.03
C THR A 100 13.77 17.68 -6.32
N VAL A 101 13.03 16.55 -6.31
CA VAL A 101 12.90 15.62 -7.43
C VAL A 101 11.52 15.74 -8.09
N ALA A 102 10.48 16.06 -7.32
CA ALA A 102 9.11 16.13 -7.80
C ALA A 102 8.94 17.06 -9.01
N ALA A 103 8.27 16.57 -10.04
CA ALA A 103 7.95 17.35 -11.23
C ALA A 103 7.09 18.57 -10.88
N ARG A 104 7.32 19.68 -11.54
CA ARG A 104 6.58 20.93 -11.30
C ARG A 104 5.31 21.00 -12.14
N ARG A 105 4.26 21.57 -11.55
CA ARG A 105 2.97 21.86 -12.20
C ARG A 105 2.87 23.32 -12.66
N GLY A 106 3.97 23.91 -13.10
CA GLY A 106 4.01 25.34 -13.39
C GLY A 106 3.77 26.19 -12.12
N GLU A 107 2.82 27.12 -12.16
CA GLU A 107 2.44 27.97 -11.03
C GLU A 107 1.61 27.23 -9.95
N TYR A 108 1.08 26.03 -10.25
CA TYR A 108 0.25 25.23 -9.34
C TYR A 108 1.07 24.34 -8.39
N GLY A 109 2.38 24.54 -8.24
CA GLY A 109 3.22 23.81 -7.30
C GLY A 109 3.91 22.59 -7.90
N SER A 110 3.79 21.42 -7.27
CA SER A 110 4.42 20.15 -7.71
C SER A 110 3.39 19.04 -7.89
N TYR A 111 3.84 17.94 -8.50
CA TYR A 111 3.07 16.68 -8.57
C TYR A 111 3.33 15.77 -7.38
N GLY A 112 4.16 16.16 -6.40
CA GLY A 112 4.62 15.30 -5.32
C GLY A 112 3.50 14.57 -4.57
N ASP A 113 2.47 15.30 -4.14
CA ASP A 113 1.32 14.69 -3.42
C ASP A 113 0.53 13.72 -4.30
N ILE A 114 0.36 14.06 -5.59
CA ILE A 114 -0.34 13.20 -6.56
C ILE A 114 0.46 11.92 -6.78
N ASP A 115 1.75 12.03 -7.07
CA ASP A 115 2.64 10.90 -7.31
C ASP A 115 2.69 9.98 -6.09
N ALA A 116 2.88 10.52 -4.88
CA ALA A 116 2.88 9.75 -3.64
C ALA A 116 1.54 9.02 -3.39
N THR A 117 0.42 9.66 -3.73
CA THR A 117 -0.92 9.06 -3.60
C THR A 117 -1.11 7.88 -4.57
N ILE A 118 -0.65 8.01 -5.81
CA ILE A 118 -0.69 6.92 -6.80
C ILE A 118 0.18 5.75 -6.34
N VAL A 119 1.41 6.03 -5.87
CA VAL A 119 2.32 5.03 -5.31
C VAL A 119 1.66 4.27 -4.16
N LEU A 120 1.11 4.98 -3.18
CA LEU A 120 0.46 4.36 -2.03
C LEU A 120 -0.76 3.52 -2.43
N THR A 121 -1.51 3.94 -3.45
CA THR A 121 -2.66 3.19 -3.97
C THR A 121 -2.22 1.84 -4.54
N HIS A 122 -1.13 1.78 -5.31
CA HIS A 122 -0.55 0.53 -5.79
C HIS A 122 -0.13 -0.38 -4.63
N MET A 123 0.55 0.20 -3.62
CA MET A 123 0.95 -0.54 -2.42
C MET A 123 -0.25 -1.13 -1.65
N ALA A 124 -1.33 -0.37 -1.52
CA ALA A 124 -2.54 -0.81 -0.82
C ALA A 124 -3.28 -1.93 -1.56
N LEU A 125 -3.28 -1.92 -2.89
CA LEU A 125 -3.86 -2.97 -3.73
C LEU A 125 -3.02 -4.26 -3.65
N GLU A 126 -1.70 -4.16 -3.78
CA GLU A 126 -0.81 -5.31 -3.63
C GLU A 126 -0.93 -5.94 -2.23
N ALA A 127 -0.97 -5.12 -1.18
CA ALA A 127 -1.19 -5.64 0.17
C ALA A 127 -2.50 -6.43 0.29
N ALA A 128 -3.57 -5.96 -0.35
CA ALA A 128 -4.86 -6.66 -0.38
C ALA A 128 -4.80 -7.96 -1.18
N ASP A 129 -4.09 -7.99 -2.30
CA ASP A 129 -3.88 -9.20 -3.10
C ASP A 129 -3.08 -10.26 -2.32
N LEU A 130 -2.11 -9.82 -1.52
CA LEU A 130 -1.34 -10.65 -0.60
C LEU A 130 -2.11 -11.08 0.67
N GLY A 131 -3.40 -10.72 0.80
CA GLY A 131 -4.24 -11.05 1.95
C GLY A 131 -3.92 -10.24 3.21
N LEU A 132 -3.26 -9.09 3.07
CA LEU A 132 -2.99 -8.16 4.16
C LEU A 132 -4.02 -7.03 4.19
N GLY A 133 -4.32 -6.58 5.41
CA GLY A 133 -5.14 -5.40 5.64
C GLY A 133 -4.31 -4.13 5.58
N THR A 134 -4.93 -3.06 5.10
CA THR A 134 -4.37 -1.71 5.12
C THR A 134 -5.44 -0.67 5.45
N CYS A 135 -5.00 0.51 5.93
CA CYS A 135 -5.84 1.69 5.98
C CYS A 135 -5.06 2.89 5.43
N ILE A 136 -5.64 3.60 4.45
CA ILE A 136 -5.04 4.83 3.93
C ILE A 136 -5.37 5.96 4.89
N VAL A 137 -4.34 6.58 5.48
CA VAL A 137 -4.49 7.61 6.53
C VAL A 137 -3.88 8.92 6.06
N GLY A 138 -4.73 9.93 5.87
CA GLY A 138 -4.33 11.32 5.61
C GLY A 138 -4.49 12.22 6.84
N TYR A 139 -5.04 11.71 7.95
CA TYR A 139 -5.23 12.47 9.19
C TYR A 139 -4.08 12.20 10.16
N PHE A 140 -3.06 13.03 10.11
CA PHE A 140 -1.90 12.96 11.00
C PHE A 140 -1.22 14.33 11.14
N ASP A 141 -0.41 14.49 12.17
CA ASP A 141 0.45 15.65 12.38
C ASP A 141 1.77 15.46 11.61
N GLU A 142 1.94 16.24 10.55
CA GLU A 142 3.13 16.21 9.68
C GLU A 142 4.43 16.52 10.45
N GLY A 143 4.38 17.50 11.36
CA GLY A 143 5.53 17.88 12.16
C GLY A 143 6.01 16.77 13.08
N LYS A 144 5.07 16.05 13.72
CA LYS A 144 5.39 14.88 14.54
C LYS A 144 5.98 13.74 13.69
N VAL A 145 5.42 13.47 12.51
CA VAL A 145 5.97 12.43 11.60
C VAL A 145 7.38 12.80 11.17
N LYS A 146 7.63 14.05 10.79
CA LYS A 146 8.96 14.54 10.42
C LYS A 146 9.96 14.36 11.57
N THR A 147 9.57 14.72 12.78
CA THR A 147 10.41 14.55 13.96
C THR A 147 10.68 13.08 14.28
N ALA A 148 9.63 12.25 14.26
CA ALA A 148 9.73 10.82 14.58
C ALA A 148 10.67 10.04 13.65
N LEU A 149 10.75 10.45 12.38
CA LEU A 149 11.56 9.77 11.35
C LEU A 149 12.81 10.57 10.96
N ASP A 150 13.12 11.67 11.64
CA ASP A 150 14.25 12.57 11.33
C ASP A 150 14.28 12.96 9.84
N LEU A 151 13.13 13.39 9.31
CA LEU A 151 13.00 13.69 7.88
C LEU A 151 13.62 15.04 7.55
N PRO A 152 14.46 15.11 6.49
CA PRO A 152 14.98 16.39 6.00
C PRO A 152 13.85 17.29 5.48
N SER A 153 14.09 18.58 5.42
CA SER A 153 13.09 19.61 5.08
C SER A 153 12.46 19.43 3.69
N ASN A 154 13.20 18.84 2.74
CA ASN A 154 12.72 18.54 1.38
C ASN A 154 11.86 17.27 1.29
N ILE A 155 11.76 16.47 2.34
CA ILE A 155 10.91 15.28 2.38
C ILE A 155 9.58 15.62 3.04
N HIS A 156 8.50 15.41 2.30
CA HIS A 156 7.15 15.75 2.71
C HIS A 156 6.29 14.49 2.87
N PRO A 157 5.89 14.11 4.10
CA PRO A 157 4.94 13.05 4.33
C PRO A 157 3.57 13.40 3.71
N VAL A 158 3.02 12.47 2.95
CA VAL A 158 1.72 12.66 2.27
C VAL A 158 0.65 11.78 2.89
N LEU A 159 0.95 10.50 3.07
CA LEU A 159 0.01 9.52 3.59
C LEU A 159 0.73 8.48 4.46
N LEU A 160 0.00 7.97 5.47
CA LEU A 160 0.41 6.79 6.23
C LEU A 160 -0.40 5.58 5.73
N LEU A 161 0.23 4.43 5.68
CA LEU A 161 -0.39 3.16 5.35
C LEU A 161 -0.07 2.14 6.45
N PRO A 162 -0.77 2.18 7.61
CA PRO A 162 -0.69 1.08 8.57
C PRO A 162 -1.13 -0.22 7.89
N PHE A 163 -0.38 -1.30 8.14
CA PHE A 163 -0.61 -2.59 7.48
C PHE A 163 -0.27 -3.77 8.39
N GLY A 164 -0.92 -4.90 8.10
CA GLY A 164 -0.76 -6.14 8.84
C GLY A 164 -1.86 -7.14 8.49
N LYS A 165 -1.91 -8.24 9.21
CA LYS A 165 -3.09 -9.12 9.15
C LYS A 165 -4.25 -8.43 9.85
N ALA A 166 -5.43 -8.46 9.23
CA ALA A 166 -6.65 -8.05 9.90
C ALA A 166 -6.89 -8.92 11.15
N SER A 167 -7.38 -8.33 12.24
CA SER A 167 -7.77 -9.12 13.42
C SER A 167 -9.05 -9.92 13.13
N ALA A 168 -9.40 -10.86 14.00
CA ALA A 168 -10.62 -11.64 13.86
C ALA A 168 -11.91 -10.79 13.95
N GLU A 169 -11.82 -9.63 14.61
CA GLU A 169 -12.92 -8.66 14.79
C GLU A 169 -12.98 -7.62 13.68
N ALA A 170 -12.01 -7.62 12.75
CA ALA A 170 -11.96 -6.64 11.68
C ALA A 170 -13.10 -6.86 10.69
N VAL A 171 -13.93 -5.85 10.54
CA VAL A 171 -15.03 -5.83 9.55
C VAL A 171 -14.95 -4.59 8.69
N PRO A 172 -15.38 -4.65 7.41
CA PRO A 172 -15.56 -3.45 6.61
C PRO A 172 -16.53 -2.49 7.29
N SER A 173 -16.28 -1.19 7.14
CA SER A 173 -17.24 -0.16 7.56
C SER A 173 -18.55 -0.28 6.76
N ASP A 174 -19.68 0.09 7.35
CA ASP A 174 -21.00 0.16 6.67
C ASP A 174 -20.95 1.05 5.40
N ARG A 175 -19.99 1.98 5.35
CA ARG A 175 -19.76 2.84 4.18
C ARG A 175 -18.97 2.16 3.06
N HIS A 176 -18.42 0.98 3.28
CA HIS A 176 -17.55 0.32 2.29
C HIS A 176 -18.27 0.08 0.96
N ASN A 177 -19.53 -0.33 1.02
CA ASN A 177 -20.37 -0.59 -0.16
C ASN A 177 -21.40 0.53 -0.42
N SER A 178 -21.20 1.71 0.17
CA SER A 178 -22.08 2.86 -0.03
C SER A 178 -21.48 3.77 -1.11
N PHE A 179 -22.03 3.71 -2.31
CA PHE A 179 -21.59 4.52 -3.45
C PHE A 179 -22.65 5.55 -3.81
N ARG A 180 -22.21 6.71 -4.27
CA ARG A 180 -23.08 7.68 -4.93
C ARG A 180 -23.54 7.09 -6.27
N PRO A 181 -24.75 7.44 -6.73
CA PRO A 181 -25.21 7.08 -8.07
C PRO A 181 -24.20 7.46 -9.14
N LEU A 182 -24.05 6.61 -10.18
CA LEU A 182 -23.02 6.82 -11.20
C LEU A 182 -23.22 8.15 -11.95
N GLU A 183 -24.45 8.53 -12.20
CA GLU A 183 -24.86 9.79 -12.85
C GLU A 183 -24.47 11.06 -12.07
N GLU A 184 -24.21 10.94 -10.77
CA GLU A 184 -23.70 12.06 -9.96
C GLU A 184 -22.18 12.20 -10.02
N THR A 185 -21.47 11.19 -10.50
CA THR A 185 -20.01 11.12 -10.49
C THR A 185 -19.40 11.02 -11.87
N VAL A 186 -20.19 10.66 -12.89
CA VAL A 186 -19.76 10.50 -14.28
C VAL A 186 -20.70 11.29 -15.20
N GLU A 187 -20.11 12.05 -16.08
CA GLU A 187 -20.82 12.83 -17.09
C GLU A 187 -20.22 12.56 -18.46
N TYR A 188 -21.04 12.13 -19.43
CA TYR A 188 -20.65 11.92 -20.82
C TYR A 188 -20.85 13.20 -21.62
N ARG A 189 -19.81 13.68 -22.33
CA ARG A 189 -19.83 14.89 -23.14
C ARG A 189 -19.27 14.62 -24.54
#